data_4838f04e42b6c820d8781e6e0d0e1d88
#
_entry.id   4838f04e42b6c820d8781e6e0d0e1d88
#
_cell.length_a   1.000
_cell.length_b   1.000
_cell.length_c   1.000
_cell.angle_alpha   90.00
_cell.angle_beta   90.00
_cell.angle_gamma   90.00
#
_symmetry.space_group_name_H-M   'P 1'
#
loop_
_entity.id
_entity.type
_entity.pdbx_description
1 polymer ?
#
loop_
_entity_poly.entity_id
_entity_poly.type
_entity_poly.pdbx_seq_one_letter_code
_entity_poly.pdbx_strand_id
1 'polypeptide(L)'
;QVWQPTGWHQKQIDGDPIVNRGHLLAYTSSFNFDIDGNFKIGENGSQDNPKNLATQTAFSNQKVQTHYEKLVRDAQKLKGNKVIYQIVTVFRGKELMPRGYWLQAIDSAGTLNFNVYEYNVQPNVVFNYEEGTSQIDRTMKVRE
;
A
#
# COMPACT_ATOMS: atom_id res chain seq x y z
N GLN A 1 -4.19 -10.25 18.43
CA GLN A 1 -3.08 -10.75 17.63
C GLN A 1 -2.88 -9.92 16.39
N VAL A 2 -1.66 -9.51 16.14
CA VAL A 2 -1.31 -8.66 15.00
C VAL A 2 -0.69 -9.52 13.91
N TRP A 3 -1.28 -9.48 12.72
CA TRP A 3 -0.77 -10.20 11.57
C TRP A 3 0.42 -9.48 10.96
N GLN A 4 1.44 -10.25 10.60
CA GLN A 4 2.58 -9.76 9.84
C GLN A 4 2.51 -10.32 8.43
N PRO A 5 2.64 -9.47 7.40
CA PRO A 5 2.67 -9.95 6.02
C PRO A 5 3.94 -10.72 5.72
N THR A 6 3.96 -11.42 4.58
CA THR A 6 5.14 -12.14 4.14
C THR A 6 6.30 -11.17 3.93
N GLY A 7 7.52 -11.63 4.19
CA GLY A 7 8.72 -10.82 4.03
C GLY A 7 8.89 -9.75 5.11
N TRP A 8 8.20 -9.86 6.23
CA TRP A 8 8.26 -8.86 7.31
C TRP A 8 9.54 -9.02 8.12
N HIS A 9 10.41 -8.01 8.03
CA HIS A 9 11.62 -7.90 8.86
C HIS A 9 11.83 -6.43 9.20
N GLN A 10 11.38 -6.04 10.38
CA GLN A 10 11.46 -4.65 10.81
C GLN A 10 12.88 -4.27 11.21
N LYS A 11 13.26 -3.08 10.87
CA LYS A 11 14.53 -2.46 11.26
C LYS A 11 14.28 -0.96 11.41
N GLN A 12 15.11 -0.31 12.21
CA GLN A 12 15.05 1.15 12.34
C GLN A 12 16.30 1.79 11.75
N ILE A 13 16.12 2.96 11.17
CA ILE A 13 17.19 3.82 10.70
C ILE A 13 16.99 5.19 11.37
N ASP A 14 17.98 5.65 12.11
CA ASP A 14 17.90 6.92 12.84
C ASP A 14 16.64 7.00 13.73
N GLY A 15 16.23 5.86 14.29
CA GLY A 15 15.08 5.76 15.17
C GLY A 15 13.74 5.53 14.47
N ASP A 16 13.70 5.57 13.14
CA ASP A 16 12.46 5.42 12.36
C ASP A 16 12.33 4.03 11.75
N PRO A 17 11.16 3.37 11.87
CA PRO A 17 10.94 2.08 11.23
C PRO A 17 10.97 2.21 9.71
N ILE A 18 11.52 1.19 9.04
CA ILE A 18 11.68 1.23 7.58
C ILE A 18 10.56 0.52 6.82
N VAL A 19 9.79 -0.32 7.49
CA VAL A 19 8.64 -0.98 6.87
C VAL A 19 7.38 -0.77 7.70
N ASN A 20 6.26 -0.75 7.02
CA ASN A 20 4.93 -0.68 7.59
C ASN A 20 4.11 -1.88 7.15
N ARG A 21 3.10 -2.24 7.90
CA ARG A 21 2.05 -3.13 7.44
C ARG A 21 1.14 -2.30 6.55
N GLY A 22 1.47 -2.27 5.25
CA GLY A 22 0.74 -1.45 4.30
C GLY A 22 -0.64 -2.03 4.00
N HIS A 23 -1.67 -1.20 4.09
CA HIS A 23 -3.03 -1.59 3.72
C HIS A 23 -3.22 -1.38 2.22
N LEU A 24 -3.70 -2.41 1.53
CA LEU A 24 -4.03 -2.30 0.10
C LEU A 24 -5.25 -1.42 -0.11
N LEU A 25 -6.24 -1.49 0.81
CA LEU A 25 -7.32 -0.53 0.89
C LEU A 25 -7.18 0.24 2.19
N ALA A 26 -7.27 1.56 2.13
CA ALA A 26 -7.30 2.38 3.34
C ALA A 26 -8.48 1.97 4.22
N TYR A 27 -8.34 2.11 5.54
CA TYR A 27 -9.38 1.73 6.48
C TYR A 27 -10.74 2.29 6.10
N THR A 28 -10.79 3.57 5.77
CA THR A 28 -12.05 4.23 5.38
C THR A 28 -12.61 3.72 4.06
N SER A 29 -11.79 3.16 3.19
CA SER A 29 -12.22 2.61 1.90
C SER A 29 -12.64 1.15 1.99
N SER A 30 -12.34 0.48 3.11
CA SER A 30 -12.67 -0.94 3.30
C SER A 30 -13.99 -1.16 4.04
N PHE A 31 -14.66 -0.11 4.49
CA PHE A 31 -15.96 -0.22 5.13
C PHE A 31 -16.97 -0.87 4.17
N ASN A 32 -17.76 -1.80 4.70
CA ASN A 32 -18.76 -2.57 3.97
C ASN A 32 -18.18 -3.50 2.91
N PHE A 33 -16.91 -3.83 3.00
CA PHE A 33 -16.29 -4.91 2.23
C PHE A 33 -15.95 -6.07 3.14
N ASP A 34 -16.17 -7.28 2.67
CA ASP A 34 -15.79 -8.47 3.41
C ASP A 34 -14.31 -8.79 3.17
N ILE A 35 -13.87 -9.90 3.77
CA ILE A 35 -12.47 -10.33 3.71
C ILE A 35 -12.01 -10.63 2.28
N ASP A 36 -12.93 -10.96 1.37
CA ASP A 36 -12.61 -11.27 -0.02
C ASP A 36 -12.76 -10.06 -0.95
N GLY A 37 -13.08 -8.88 -0.38
CA GLY A 37 -13.25 -7.66 -1.15
C GLY A 37 -14.62 -7.46 -1.76
N ASN A 38 -15.60 -8.31 -1.44
CA ASN A 38 -16.98 -8.17 -1.90
C ASN A 38 -17.75 -7.19 -1.02
N PHE A 39 -18.63 -6.40 -1.63
CA PHE A 39 -19.44 -5.46 -0.86
C PHE A 39 -20.44 -6.21 0.02
N LYS A 40 -20.42 -5.93 1.32
CA LYS A 40 -21.30 -6.54 2.30
C LYS A 40 -21.49 -5.58 3.47
N ILE A 41 -22.71 -5.09 3.64
CA ILE A 41 -23.02 -4.10 4.67
C ILE A 41 -22.68 -4.66 6.05
N GLY A 42 -21.99 -3.86 6.85
CA GLY A 42 -21.60 -4.22 8.20
C GLY A 42 -20.25 -4.92 8.29
N GLU A 43 -19.70 -5.33 7.17
CA GLU A 43 -18.35 -5.90 7.14
C GLU A 43 -17.32 -4.78 6.97
N ASN A 44 -16.12 -5.09 7.35
CA ASN A 44 -15.01 -4.16 7.26
C ASN A 44 -13.78 -4.95 6.85
N GLY A 45 -13.16 -4.57 5.75
CA GLY A 45 -11.96 -5.21 5.21
C GLY A 45 -10.76 -5.18 6.13
N SER A 46 -10.96 -4.79 7.35
CA SER A 46 -10.12 -4.87 8.54
C SER A 46 -8.66 -4.47 8.36
N GLN A 47 -8.17 -3.61 9.26
CA GLN A 47 -6.77 -3.24 9.34
C GLN A 47 -5.85 -4.45 9.56
N ASP A 48 -6.37 -5.50 10.18
CA ASP A 48 -5.59 -6.69 10.52
C ASP A 48 -5.90 -7.88 9.62
N ASN A 49 -6.67 -7.66 8.54
CA ASN A 49 -6.94 -8.71 7.57
C ASN A 49 -5.68 -8.98 6.74
N PRO A 50 -5.12 -10.23 6.78
CA PRO A 50 -3.90 -10.54 6.02
C PRO A 50 -4.01 -10.28 4.52
N LYS A 51 -5.21 -10.38 3.94
CA LYS A 51 -5.44 -10.10 2.53
C LYS A 51 -5.34 -8.62 2.21
N ASN A 52 -5.45 -7.76 3.22
CA ASN A 52 -5.35 -6.30 3.07
C ASN A 52 -3.98 -5.77 3.49
N LEU A 53 -3.04 -6.63 3.84
CA LEU A 53 -1.73 -6.22 4.35
C LEU A 53 -0.61 -6.71 3.43
N ALA A 54 0.41 -5.87 3.30
CA ALA A 54 1.64 -6.19 2.59
C ALA A 54 2.83 -5.56 3.30
N THR A 55 4.00 -6.16 3.18
CA THR A 55 5.24 -5.55 3.68
C THR A 55 5.59 -4.39 2.78
N GLN A 56 5.28 -3.20 3.24
CA GLN A 56 5.47 -1.97 2.49
C GLN A 56 6.51 -1.10 3.17
N THR A 57 7.39 -0.47 2.39
CA THR A 57 8.35 0.47 2.97
C THR A 57 7.61 1.67 3.55
N ALA A 58 8.20 2.28 4.59
CA ALA A 58 7.62 3.47 5.19
C ALA A 58 7.52 4.61 4.15
N PHE A 59 8.51 4.76 3.28
CA PHE A 59 8.49 5.77 2.22
C PHE A 59 7.32 5.54 1.26
N SER A 60 7.17 4.32 0.74
CA SER A 60 6.07 3.98 -0.18
C SER A 60 4.71 4.25 0.46
N ASN A 61 4.52 3.81 1.71
CA ASN A 61 3.25 3.95 2.40
C ASN A 61 2.96 5.41 2.80
N GLN A 62 3.92 6.09 3.40
CA GLN A 62 3.69 7.39 4.04
C GLN A 62 3.86 8.58 3.09
N LYS A 63 4.68 8.44 2.05
CA LYS A 63 4.98 9.53 1.13
C LYS A 63 4.28 9.39 -0.22
N VAL A 64 4.13 8.17 -0.71
CA VAL A 64 3.60 7.94 -2.04
C VAL A 64 2.14 7.49 -1.99
N GLN A 65 1.85 6.38 -1.33
CA GLN A 65 0.49 5.82 -1.33
C GLN A 65 -0.53 6.74 -0.69
N THR A 66 -0.18 7.42 0.41
CA THR A 66 -1.09 8.35 1.07
C THR A 66 -1.53 9.49 0.15
N HIS A 67 -0.66 9.92 -0.75
CA HIS A 67 -1.01 10.94 -1.74
C HIS A 67 -2.17 10.47 -2.63
N TYR A 68 -2.08 9.25 -3.17
CA TYR A 68 -3.11 8.71 -4.05
C TYR A 68 -4.38 8.34 -3.29
N GLU A 69 -4.24 7.83 -2.07
CA GLU A 69 -5.40 7.53 -1.21
C GLU A 69 -6.20 8.79 -0.91
N LYS A 70 -5.53 9.92 -0.73
CA LYS A 70 -6.21 11.20 -0.52
C LYS A 70 -7.02 11.63 -1.76
N LEU A 71 -6.46 11.45 -2.95
CA LEU A 71 -7.17 11.75 -4.20
C LEU A 71 -8.45 10.90 -4.31
N VAL A 72 -8.37 9.63 -3.97
CA VAL A 72 -9.53 8.73 -3.99
C VAL A 72 -10.58 9.18 -2.97
N ARG A 73 -10.17 9.49 -1.74
CA ARG A 73 -11.11 9.94 -0.70
C ARG A 73 -11.81 11.24 -1.10
N ASP A 74 -11.08 12.18 -1.68
CA ASP A 74 -11.66 13.45 -2.10
C ASP A 74 -12.69 13.23 -3.22
N ALA A 75 -12.40 12.33 -4.17
CA ALA A 75 -13.34 11.98 -5.22
C ALA A 75 -14.60 11.31 -4.66
N GLN A 76 -14.45 10.44 -3.65
CA GLN A 76 -15.57 9.75 -3.02
C GLN A 76 -16.52 10.72 -2.29
N LYS A 77 -16.06 11.90 -1.90
CA LYS A 77 -16.89 12.91 -1.21
C LYS A 77 -17.83 13.64 -2.15
N LEU A 78 -17.61 13.59 -3.45
CA LEU A 78 -18.47 14.25 -4.42
C LEU A 78 -19.79 13.50 -4.51
N LYS A 79 -20.90 14.22 -4.33
CA LYS A 79 -22.24 13.62 -4.34
C LYS A 79 -22.51 12.92 -5.66
N GLY A 80 -22.92 11.65 -5.59
CA GLY A 80 -23.27 10.86 -6.76
C GLY A 80 -22.06 10.37 -7.57
N ASN A 81 -20.86 10.69 -7.16
CA ASN A 81 -19.66 10.25 -7.86
C ASN A 81 -19.37 8.78 -7.56
N LYS A 82 -19.18 7.99 -8.61
CA LYS A 82 -18.80 6.60 -8.50
C LYS A 82 -17.31 6.48 -8.75
N VAL A 83 -16.60 5.84 -7.83
CA VAL A 83 -15.13 5.70 -7.89
C VAL A 83 -14.77 4.22 -8.00
N ILE A 84 -13.90 3.91 -8.95
CA ILE A 84 -13.26 2.60 -9.04
C ILE A 84 -11.79 2.80 -8.71
N TYR A 85 -11.33 2.12 -7.68
CA TYR A 85 -9.94 2.16 -7.24
C TYR A 85 -9.41 0.74 -7.09
N GLN A 86 -8.26 0.48 -7.73
CA GLN A 86 -7.64 -0.83 -7.72
C GLN A 86 -6.18 -0.71 -7.32
N ILE A 87 -5.75 -1.61 -6.43
CA ILE A 87 -4.35 -1.77 -6.06
C ILE A 87 -3.94 -3.19 -6.40
N VAL A 88 -2.87 -3.32 -7.15
CA VAL A 88 -2.28 -4.62 -7.46
C VAL A 88 -0.91 -4.69 -6.79
N THR A 89 -0.74 -5.65 -5.91
CA THR A 89 0.55 -5.94 -5.28
C THR A 89 1.41 -6.74 -6.25
N VAL A 90 2.62 -6.26 -6.54
CA VAL A 90 3.47 -6.86 -7.55
C VAL A 90 4.67 -7.52 -6.87
N PHE A 91 4.69 -8.86 -6.93
CA PHE A 91 5.82 -9.68 -6.50
C PHE A 91 6.59 -10.14 -7.72
N ARG A 92 7.90 -10.30 -7.57
CA ARG A 92 8.73 -10.92 -8.62
C ARG A 92 8.92 -12.39 -8.28
N GLY A 93 8.43 -13.28 -9.15
CA GLY A 93 8.56 -14.72 -8.93
C GLY A 93 8.00 -15.15 -7.57
N LYS A 94 8.81 -15.81 -6.77
CA LYS A 94 8.42 -16.30 -5.43
C LYS A 94 8.91 -15.42 -4.30
N GLU A 95 9.30 -14.18 -4.59
CA GLU A 95 9.76 -13.25 -3.57
C GLU A 95 8.66 -12.98 -2.54
N LEU A 96 9.07 -12.82 -1.29
CA LEU A 96 8.14 -12.64 -0.18
C LEU A 96 7.76 -11.17 0.06
N MET A 97 8.58 -10.24 -0.42
CA MET A 97 8.34 -8.80 -0.30
C MET A 97 7.94 -8.25 -1.67
N PRO A 98 6.87 -7.46 -1.75
CA PRO A 98 6.48 -6.87 -3.04
C PRO A 98 7.56 -5.96 -3.61
N ARG A 99 7.71 -5.97 -4.92
CA ARG A 99 8.56 -5.01 -5.64
C ARG A 99 7.92 -3.66 -5.74
N GLY A 100 6.60 -3.62 -5.80
CA GLY A 100 5.86 -2.38 -5.92
C GLY A 100 4.36 -2.62 -5.93
N TYR A 101 3.63 -1.54 -6.17
CA TYR A 101 2.18 -1.53 -6.19
C TYR A 101 1.71 -0.76 -7.40
N TRP A 102 0.73 -1.33 -8.09
CA TRP A 102 0.10 -0.69 -9.23
C TRP A 102 -1.22 -0.10 -8.77
N LEU A 103 -1.33 1.22 -8.83
CA LEU A 103 -2.50 1.96 -8.37
C LEU A 103 -3.24 2.52 -9.58
N GLN A 104 -4.53 2.21 -9.68
CA GLN A 104 -5.39 2.72 -10.74
C GLN A 104 -6.68 3.25 -10.14
N ALA A 105 -7.13 4.40 -10.60
CA ALA A 105 -8.41 4.95 -10.18
C ALA A 105 -9.03 5.79 -11.27
N ILE A 106 -10.36 5.65 -11.41
CA ILE A 106 -11.19 6.51 -12.26
C ILE A 106 -12.49 6.82 -11.51
N ASP A 107 -13.17 7.89 -11.93
CA ASP A 107 -14.48 8.19 -11.38
C ASP A 107 -15.45 8.63 -12.47
N SER A 108 -16.75 8.64 -12.13
CA SER A 108 -17.80 9.03 -13.07
C SER A 108 -17.83 10.53 -13.33
N ALA A 109 -17.30 11.34 -12.41
CA ALA A 109 -17.26 12.80 -12.55
C ALA A 109 -16.12 13.27 -13.46
N GLY A 110 -15.18 12.39 -13.84
CA GLY A 110 -14.02 12.75 -14.64
C GLY A 110 -12.95 13.52 -13.89
N THR A 111 -13.01 13.54 -12.56
CA THR A 111 -12.05 14.27 -11.72
C THR A 111 -10.88 13.41 -11.29
N LEU A 112 -11.00 12.09 -11.40
CA LEU A 112 -10.00 11.14 -10.95
C LEU A 112 -9.63 10.21 -12.10
N ASN A 113 -8.36 10.25 -12.49
CA ASN A 113 -7.85 9.37 -13.53
C ASN A 113 -6.35 9.21 -13.35
N PHE A 114 -5.95 8.18 -12.61
CA PHE A 114 -4.53 7.88 -12.50
C PHE A 114 -4.26 6.40 -12.70
N ASN A 115 -3.07 6.11 -13.19
CA ASN A 115 -2.57 4.77 -13.42
C ASN A 115 -1.07 4.84 -13.18
N VAL A 116 -0.64 4.49 -11.96
CA VAL A 116 0.73 4.68 -11.51
C VAL A 116 1.28 3.41 -10.90
N TYR A 117 2.59 3.23 -11.04
CA TYR A 117 3.32 2.17 -10.35
C TYR A 117 4.21 2.81 -9.30
N GLU A 118 4.01 2.42 -8.03
CA GLU A 118 4.88 2.89 -6.94
C GLU A 118 5.86 1.80 -6.56
N TYR A 119 7.14 2.17 -6.51
CA TYR A 119 8.20 1.25 -6.11
C TYR A 119 8.20 1.09 -4.59
N ASN A 120 8.38 -0.16 -4.14
CA ASN A 120 8.46 -0.48 -2.72
C ASN A 120 9.91 -0.32 -2.26
N VAL A 121 10.34 0.93 -2.15
CA VAL A 121 11.72 1.30 -1.84
C VAL A 121 11.76 2.27 -0.66
N GLN A 122 12.93 2.37 -0.04
CA GLN A 122 13.15 3.25 1.12
C GLN A 122 14.49 3.94 0.93
N PRO A 123 14.57 5.28 1.11
CA PRO A 123 15.86 5.97 1.06
C PRO A 123 16.85 5.37 2.05
N ASN A 124 18.11 5.25 1.63
CA ASN A 124 19.22 4.74 2.43
C ASN A 124 19.11 3.26 2.82
N VAL A 125 18.23 2.49 2.15
CA VAL A 125 18.04 1.06 2.45
C VAL A 125 18.02 0.25 1.17
N VAL A 126 18.72 -0.87 1.18
CA VAL A 126 18.66 -1.87 0.11
C VAL A 126 17.97 -3.10 0.66
N PHE A 127 16.94 -3.58 -0.06
CA PHE A 127 16.18 -4.75 0.35
C PHE A 127 16.57 -5.99 -0.43
N ASN A 128 16.59 -7.13 0.27
CA ASN A 128 16.50 -8.43 -0.34
C ASN A 128 15.02 -8.78 -0.43
N TYR A 129 14.42 -8.62 -1.60
CA TYR A 129 12.98 -8.83 -1.77
C TYR A 129 12.58 -10.30 -1.68
N GLU A 130 13.52 -11.21 -1.90
CA GLU A 130 13.24 -12.63 -1.77
C GLU A 130 12.79 -12.97 -0.35
N GLU A 131 13.43 -12.36 0.65
CA GLU A 131 13.16 -12.62 2.07
C GLU A 131 12.54 -11.44 2.81
N GLY A 132 12.69 -10.22 2.28
CA GLY A 132 12.25 -9.00 2.94
C GLY A 132 13.27 -8.43 3.92
N THR A 133 14.46 -9.00 3.98
CA THR A 133 15.55 -8.47 4.80
C THR A 133 16.14 -7.22 4.18
N SER A 134 16.89 -6.45 4.96
CA SER A 134 17.37 -5.15 4.52
C SER A 134 18.77 -4.85 5.03
N GLN A 135 19.41 -3.90 4.36
CA GLN A 135 20.72 -3.41 4.69
C GLN A 135 20.76 -1.90 4.53
N ILE A 136 21.30 -1.21 5.51
CA ILE A 136 21.45 0.24 5.44
C ILE A 136 22.54 0.56 4.42
N ASP A 137 22.23 1.43 3.45
CA ASP A 137 23.15 1.91 2.44
C ASP A 137 22.86 3.39 2.21
N ARG A 138 23.67 4.26 2.81
CA ARG A 138 23.43 5.70 2.78
C ARG A 138 23.72 6.33 1.42
N THR A 139 24.22 5.55 0.46
CA THR A 139 24.39 6.01 -0.92
C THR A 139 23.13 5.77 -1.77
N MET A 140 22.22 4.95 -1.29
CA MET A 140 20.98 4.64 -1.99
C MET A 140 20.04 5.84 -1.94
N LYS A 141 19.60 6.30 -3.11
CA LYS A 141 18.71 7.44 -3.25
C LYS A 141 17.40 7.00 -3.89
N VAL A 142 16.32 7.67 -3.51
CA VAL A 142 14.99 7.48 -4.09
C VAL A 142 14.57 8.79 -4.72
N ARG A 143 14.13 8.73 -5.99
CA ARG A 143 13.57 9.89 -6.67
C ARG A 143 12.16 10.17 -6.13
N GLU A 144 11.92 11.40 -5.86
CA GLU A 144 10.60 11.88 -5.48
C GLU A 144 9.77 12.27 -6.70
#